data_e986300cd9fa76bbc541510ed174fbf5
#
_entry.id   e986300cd9fa76bbc541510ed174fbf5
#
_cell.length_a   1.000
_cell.length_b   1.000
_cell.length_c   1.000
_cell.angle_alpha   90.00
_cell.angle_beta   90.00
_cell.angle_gamma   90.00
#
_symmetry.space_group_name_H-M   'P 1'
#
loop_
_entity.id
_entity.type
_entity.pdbx_description
1 polymer ?
#
loop_
_entity_poly.entity_id
_entity_poly.type
_entity_poly.pdbx_seq_one_letter_code
_entity_poly.pdbx_strand_id
1 'polypeptide(L)'
;MDWILICKALILGVVEGLTEFLPVSSTGHLIVAGSFLNFNDSHAKTFDVVIQFGAILAVCWEYRQRIVSVVSGLPSRPDAQRFTLNVVIATIPAIALGLLFEKKIKAVLFSPVPVAFALVVGGAIILWAEARQRERSEPPRVMSVDALTPLDALKVGLAQCFALVPGMSRSGSTIIGGMLFGLDRRVATEFSFFLAIPIIFGATLYETVKDWQAFTVDSLGLFALGLVAAFVSAFVCVRWLLRYVATHDFTVFAWYRIAFGLFVLLVGYSGWLNWA
;
A
#
# COMPACT_ATOMS: atom_id res chain seq x y z
N MET A 1 2.31 -3.95 30.31
CA MET A 1 2.16 -3.02 29.16
C MET A 1 1.39 -1.79 29.62
N ASP A 2 1.91 -0.59 29.37
CA ASP A 2 1.23 0.66 29.72
C ASP A 2 -0.01 0.88 28.83
N TRP A 3 -1.12 1.37 29.39
CA TRP A 3 -2.37 1.65 28.67
C TRP A 3 -2.17 2.64 27.53
N ILE A 4 -1.31 3.63 27.71
CA ILE A 4 -0.98 4.62 26.67
C ILE A 4 -0.36 3.92 25.46
N LEU A 5 0.58 3.00 25.71
CA LEU A 5 1.25 2.26 24.65
C LEU A 5 0.29 1.32 23.89
N ILE A 6 -0.65 0.69 24.63
CA ILE A 6 -1.73 -0.12 24.03
C ILE A 6 -2.59 0.73 23.08
N CYS A 7 -3.03 1.91 23.53
CA CYS A 7 -3.84 2.81 22.71
C CYS A 7 -3.09 3.26 21.44
N LYS A 8 -1.79 3.61 21.58
CA LYS A 8 -0.95 3.97 20.43
C LYS A 8 -0.86 2.85 19.41
N ALA A 9 -0.59 1.62 19.84
CA ALA A 9 -0.49 0.47 18.96
C ALA A 9 -1.82 0.17 18.24
N LEU A 10 -2.95 0.27 18.94
CA LEU A 10 -4.28 0.10 18.33
C LEU A 10 -4.57 1.17 17.28
N ILE A 11 -4.29 2.44 17.60
CA ILE A 11 -4.53 3.56 16.67
C ILE A 11 -3.67 3.38 15.41
N LEU A 12 -2.36 3.13 15.56
CA LEU A 12 -1.46 2.95 14.42
C LEU A 12 -1.82 1.72 13.59
N GLY A 13 -2.18 0.61 14.23
CA GLY A 13 -2.66 -0.59 13.51
C GLY A 13 -3.94 -0.32 12.72
N VAL A 14 -4.91 0.41 13.31
CA VAL A 14 -6.13 0.80 12.59
C VAL A 14 -5.82 1.76 11.43
N VAL A 15 -4.96 2.74 11.64
CA VAL A 15 -4.52 3.68 10.58
C VAL A 15 -3.90 2.92 9.43
N GLU A 16 -2.96 2.02 9.71
CA GLU A 16 -2.32 1.19 8.68
C GLU A 16 -3.34 0.37 7.91
N GLY A 17 -4.17 -0.41 8.60
CA GLY A 17 -5.13 -1.29 7.95
C GLY A 17 -6.17 -0.55 7.10
N LEU A 18 -6.58 0.66 7.50
CA LEU A 18 -7.50 1.48 6.72
C LEU A 18 -6.82 2.14 5.51
N THR A 19 -5.54 2.49 5.60
CA THR A 19 -4.90 3.34 4.59
C THR A 19 -3.99 2.59 3.62
N GLU A 20 -3.53 1.37 3.94
CA GLU A 20 -2.60 0.60 3.10
C GLU A 20 -3.18 0.27 1.73
N PHE A 21 -4.45 -0.11 1.68
CA PHE A 21 -5.10 -0.53 0.43
C PHE A 21 -5.86 0.59 -0.28
N LEU A 22 -6.16 1.67 0.42
CA LEU A 22 -6.73 2.86 -0.18
C LEU A 22 -5.65 3.66 -0.93
N PRO A 23 -6.02 4.34 -2.03
CA PRO A 23 -5.04 5.14 -2.77
C PRO A 23 -4.71 6.47 -2.06
N VAL A 24 -4.44 6.44 -0.73
CA VAL A 24 -4.23 7.62 0.13
C VAL A 24 -2.85 7.69 0.80
N SER A 25 -2.02 6.66 0.67
CA SER A 25 -0.67 6.54 1.28
C SER A 25 -0.66 6.30 2.79
N SER A 26 -0.56 5.04 3.20
CA SER A 26 -0.39 4.63 4.60
C SER A 26 0.85 5.25 5.25
N THR A 27 1.98 5.28 4.53
CA THR A 27 3.23 5.88 5.03
C THR A 27 3.03 7.33 5.48
N GLY A 28 2.32 8.16 4.69
CA GLY A 28 2.04 9.55 5.08
C GLY A 28 1.22 9.64 6.36
N HIS A 29 0.24 8.75 6.52
CA HIS A 29 -0.63 8.70 7.70
C HIS A 29 0.11 8.21 8.94
N LEU A 30 0.94 7.16 8.82
CA LEU A 30 1.72 6.62 9.93
C LEU A 30 2.75 7.63 10.45
N ILE A 31 3.43 8.35 9.54
CA ILE A 31 4.37 9.40 9.94
C ILE A 31 3.64 10.47 10.78
N VAL A 32 2.50 10.96 10.31
CA VAL A 32 1.72 11.97 11.01
C VAL A 32 1.17 11.42 12.34
N ALA A 33 0.53 10.26 12.31
CA ALA A 33 -0.04 9.64 13.50
C ALA A 33 1.03 9.28 14.53
N GLY A 34 2.16 8.71 14.11
CA GLY A 34 3.31 8.39 14.97
C GLY A 34 3.88 9.63 15.66
N SER A 35 4.03 10.72 14.91
CA SER A 35 4.50 11.99 15.47
C SER A 35 3.53 12.55 16.52
N PHE A 36 2.23 12.62 16.23
CA PHE A 36 1.23 13.09 17.20
C PHE A 36 1.11 12.21 18.44
N LEU A 37 1.34 10.91 18.27
CA LEU A 37 1.32 9.97 19.39
C LEU A 37 2.65 9.91 20.14
N ASN A 38 3.69 10.63 19.71
CA ASN A 38 5.06 10.47 20.20
C ASN A 38 5.48 8.98 20.21
N PHE A 39 5.30 8.31 19.04
CA PHE A 39 5.68 6.93 18.81
C PHE A 39 6.75 6.88 17.71
N ASN A 40 7.94 7.43 18.03
CA ASN A 40 9.07 7.58 17.11
C ASN A 40 10.36 6.99 17.73
N ASP A 41 10.22 5.98 18.60
CA ASP A 41 11.34 5.29 19.21
C ASP A 41 11.99 4.27 18.27
N SER A 42 13.03 3.60 18.75
CA SER A 42 13.77 2.59 17.98
C SER A 42 12.90 1.42 17.50
N HIS A 43 11.75 1.18 18.14
CA HIS A 43 10.82 0.10 17.79
C HIS A 43 9.75 0.51 16.77
N ALA A 44 9.57 1.82 16.51
CA ALA A 44 8.52 2.32 15.63
C ALA A 44 8.64 1.75 14.21
N LYS A 45 9.84 1.71 13.64
CA LYS A 45 10.07 1.17 12.28
C LYS A 45 9.70 -0.31 12.17
N THR A 46 10.13 -1.10 13.15
CA THR A 46 9.79 -2.55 13.18
C THR A 46 8.30 -2.74 13.44
N PHE A 47 7.69 -1.91 14.28
CA PHE A 47 6.26 -1.92 14.52
C PHE A 47 5.47 -1.62 13.23
N ASP A 48 5.86 -0.61 12.44
CA ASP A 48 5.22 -0.27 11.17
C ASP A 48 5.26 -1.44 10.19
N VAL A 49 6.38 -2.16 10.10
CA VAL A 49 6.51 -3.36 9.28
C VAL A 49 5.59 -4.48 9.75
N VAL A 50 5.46 -4.67 11.07
CA VAL A 50 4.58 -5.69 11.66
C VAL A 50 3.10 -5.38 11.40
N ILE A 51 2.66 -4.14 11.56
CA ILE A 51 1.26 -3.78 11.29
C ILE A 51 0.93 -3.85 9.79
N GLN A 52 1.89 -3.51 8.92
CA GLN A 52 1.76 -3.70 7.47
C GLN A 52 1.62 -5.18 7.11
N PHE A 53 2.39 -6.06 7.79
CA PHE A 53 2.21 -7.51 7.67
C PHE A 53 0.81 -7.96 8.12
N GLY A 54 0.29 -7.41 9.21
CA GLY A 54 -1.10 -7.62 9.63
C GLY A 54 -2.12 -7.27 8.55
N ALA A 55 -1.93 -6.11 7.91
CA ALA A 55 -2.79 -5.65 6.85
C ALA A 55 -2.78 -6.60 5.63
N ILE A 56 -1.60 -7.09 5.19
CA ILE A 56 -1.56 -8.02 4.03
C ILE A 56 -2.14 -9.39 4.34
N LEU A 57 -2.06 -9.86 5.57
CA LEU A 57 -2.74 -11.10 5.98
C LEU A 57 -4.26 -11.01 5.80
N ALA A 58 -4.86 -9.81 5.94
CA ALA A 58 -6.28 -9.60 5.65
C ALA A 58 -6.62 -9.83 4.16
N VAL A 59 -5.77 -9.38 3.26
CA VAL A 59 -5.90 -9.66 1.82
C VAL A 59 -5.74 -11.15 1.54
N CYS A 60 -4.73 -11.79 2.14
CA CYS A 60 -4.55 -13.23 2.00
C CYS A 60 -5.78 -14.00 2.47
N TRP A 61 -6.42 -13.57 3.56
CA TRP A 61 -7.64 -14.19 4.07
C TRP A 61 -8.84 -13.94 3.15
N GLU A 62 -9.03 -12.72 2.65
CA GLU A 62 -10.12 -12.41 1.72
C GLU A 62 -10.00 -13.23 0.43
N TYR A 63 -8.81 -13.32 -0.14
CA TYR A 63 -8.54 -14.05 -1.37
C TYR A 63 -8.02 -15.49 -1.17
N ARG A 64 -8.18 -16.09 0.03
CA ARG A 64 -7.62 -17.41 0.36
C ARG A 64 -7.99 -18.51 -0.62
N GLN A 65 -9.24 -18.54 -1.10
CA GLN A 65 -9.69 -19.53 -2.07
C GLN A 65 -8.96 -19.38 -3.41
N ARG A 66 -8.78 -18.13 -3.86
CA ARG A 66 -8.03 -17.83 -5.08
C ARG A 66 -6.55 -18.20 -4.92
N ILE A 67 -5.95 -17.81 -3.81
CA ILE A 67 -4.53 -18.11 -3.50
C ILE A 67 -4.32 -19.62 -3.47
N VAL A 68 -5.14 -20.37 -2.73
CA VAL A 68 -5.06 -21.83 -2.69
C VAL A 68 -5.24 -22.45 -4.07
N SER A 69 -6.22 -21.98 -4.86
CA SER A 69 -6.44 -22.46 -6.23
C SER A 69 -5.25 -22.20 -7.15
N VAL A 70 -4.63 -21.03 -7.03
CA VAL A 70 -3.44 -20.69 -7.83
C VAL A 70 -2.25 -21.55 -7.40
N VAL A 71 -1.95 -21.62 -6.11
CA VAL A 71 -0.80 -22.38 -5.57
C VAL A 71 -0.92 -23.88 -5.90
N SER A 72 -2.10 -24.47 -5.69
CA SER A 72 -2.34 -25.88 -6.01
C SER A 72 -2.35 -26.15 -7.53
N GLY A 73 -2.69 -25.15 -8.33
CA GLY A 73 -2.70 -25.24 -9.79
C GLY A 73 -1.35 -25.03 -10.48
N LEU A 74 -0.35 -24.48 -9.77
CA LEU A 74 0.97 -24.17 -10.34
C LEU A 74 1.64 -25.34 -11.10
N PRO A 75 1.59 -26.60 -10.62
CA PRO A 75 2.25 -27.69 -11.31
C PRO A 75 1.63 -28.07 -12.67
N SER A 76 0.34 -27.79 -12.87
CA SER A 76 -0.42 -28.37 -14.00
C SER A 76 -1.34 -27.41 -14.76
N ARG A 77 -1.71 -26.27 -14.16
CA ARG A 77 -2.70 -25.37 -14.73
C ARG A 77 -2.07 -24.13 -15.38
N PRO A 78 -2.22 -23.95 -16.72
CA PRO A 78 -1.65 -22.81 -17.43
C PRO A 78 -2.17 -21.44 -16.97
N ASP A 79 -3.44 -21.37 -16.51
CA ASP A 79 -4.03 -20.14 -15.96
C ASP A 79 -3.37 -19.73 -14.64
N ALA A 80 -3.11 -20.67 -13.74
CA ALA A 80 -2.41 -20.43 -12.47
C ALA A 80 -0.96 -19.99 -12.71
N GLN A 81 -0.27 -20.64 -13.65
CA GLN A 81 1.10 -20.29 -14.05
C GLN A 81 1.17 -18.88 -14.63
N ARG A 82 0.25 -18.53 -15.56
CA ARG A 82 0.18 -17.20 -16.18
C ARG A 82 -0.13 -16.12 -15.15
N PHE A 83 -1.08 -16.35 -14.24
CA PHE A 83 -1.41 -15.41 -13.17
C PHE A 83 -0.18 -15.16 -12.29
N THR A 84 0.50 -16.22 -11.84
CA THR A 84 1.71 -16.10 -11.01
C THR A 84 2.83 -15.38 -11.75
N LEU A 85 3.06 -15.71 -13.03
CA LEU A 85 4.04 -15.02 -13.86
C LEU A 85 3.75 -13.53 -13.96
N ASN A 86 2.48 -13.13 -14.15
CA ASN A 86 2.07 -11.73 -14.20
C ASN A 86 2.35 -11.01 -12.86
N VAL A 87 2.07 -11.65 -11.73
CA VAL A 87 2.40 -11.08 -10.40
C VAL A 87 3.91 -10.91 -10.25
N VAL A 88 4.70 -11.90 -10.63
CA VAL A 88 6.17 -11.83 -10.58
C VAL A 88 6.71 -10.72 -11.48
N ILE A 89 6.28 -10.66 -12.75
CA ILE A 89 6.70 -9.62 -13.71
C ILE A 89 6.40 -8.22 -13.16
N ALA A 90 5.21 -8.01 -12.60
CA ALA A 90 4.83 -6.71 -12.07
C ALA A 90 5.56 -6.34 -10.76
N THR A 91 6.09 -7.32 -10.04
CA THR A 91 6.82 -7.11 -8.78
C THR A 91 8.28 -6.71 -9.02
N ILE A 92 8.93 -7.28 -10.03
CA ILE A 92 10.36 -7.10 -10.30
C ILE A 92 10.81 -5.64 -10.43
N PRO A 93 10.16 -4.74 -11.22
CA PRO A 93 10.65 -3.38 -11.41
C PRO A 93 10.77 -2.60 -10.09
N ALA A 94 9.76 -2.68 -9.24
CA ALA A 94 9.75 -1.96 -7.97
C ALA A 94 10.78 -2.52 -6.97
N ILE A 95 10.95 -3.85 -6.90
CA ILE A 95 11.98 -4.46 -6.06
C ILE A 95 13.37 -4.07 -6.56
N ALA A 96 13.65 -4.18 -7.86
CA ALA A 96 14.96 -3.85 -8.43
C ALA A 96 15.34 -2.39 -8.15
N LEU A 97 14.43 -1.44 -8.43
CA LEU A 97 14.69 -0.03 -8.16
C LEU A 97 14.73 0.28 -6.66
N GLY A 98 13.87 -0.36 -5.87
CA GLY A 98 13.86 -0.20 -4.41
C GLY A 98 15.20 -0.58 -3.80
N LEU A 99 15.74 -1.76 -4.13
CA LEU A 99 17.04 -2.23 -3.63
C LEU A 99 18.21 -1.38 -4.12
N LEU A 100 18.18 -0.94 -5.39
CA LEU A 100 19.25 -0.12 -5.96
C LEU A 100 19.32 1.30 -5.37
N PHE A 101 18.16 1.87 -5.03
CA PHE A 101 18.05 3.28 -4.65
C PHE A 101 17.59 3.50 -3.21
N GLU A 102 17.42 2.43 -2.38
CA GLU A 102 16.92 2.51 -1.00
C GLU A 102 17.57 3.64 -0.18
N LYS A 103 18.90 3.69 -0.15
CA LYS A 103 19.65 4.67 0.63
C LYS A 103 19.38 6.11 0.17
N LYS A 104 19.31 6.34 -1.16
CA LYS A 104 19.05 7.68 -1.73
C LYS A 104 17.61 8.09 -1.50
N ILE A 105 16.65 7.18 -1.67
CA ILE A 105 15.24 7.40 -1.43
C ILE A 105 15.02 7.80 0.04
N LYS A 106 15.57 7.01 0.98
CA LYS A 106 15.45 7.29 2.41
C LYS A 106 16.09 8.65 2.79
N ALA A 107 17.26 8.96 2.25
CA ALA A 107 17.97 10.20 2.60
C ALA A 107 17.32 11.47 2.04
N VAL A 108 16.66 11.41 0.89
CA VAL A 108 16.18 12.62 0.18
C VAL A 108 14.67 12.80 0.28
N LEU A 109 13.91 11.71 0.27
CA LEU A 109 12.46 11.76 0.11
C LEU A 109 11.66 11.52 1.41
N PHE A 110 12.30 11.00 2.47
CA PHE A 110 11.65 10.79 3.77
C PHE A 110 11.71 12.07 4.62
N SER A 111 11.04 13.12 4.15
CA SER A 111 10.89 14.38 4.88
C SER A 111 9.51 15.00 4.57
N PRO A 112 9.01 15.97 5.38
CA PRO A 112 7.66 16.51 5.26
C PRO A 112 7.30 17.00 3.87
N VAL A 113 8.18 17.79 3.27
CA VAL A 113 7.92 18.47 1.99
C VAL A 113 7.78 17.48 0.84
N PRO A 114 8.71 16.53 0.59
CA PRO A 114 8.53 15.51 -0.44
C PRO A 114 7.28 14.65 -0.25
N VAL A 115 6.98 14.22 0.98
CA VAL A 115 5.80 13.40 1.28
C VAL A 115 4.51 14.16 0.98
N ALA A 116 4.41 15.40 1.44
CA ALA A 116 3.24 16.24 1.20
C ALA A 116 3.09 16.58 -0.30
N PHE A 117 4.19 16.89 -0.98
CA PHE A 117 4.18 17.11 -2.43
C PHE A 117 3.72 15.86 -3.18
N ALA A 118 4.21 14.67 -2.81
CA ALA A 118 3.79 13.41 -3.40
C ALA A 118 2.30 13.11 -3.15
N LEU A 119 1.77 13.47 -1.98
CA LEU A 119 0.33 13.36 -1.68
C LEU A 119 -0.48 14.25 -2.63
N VAL A 120 -0.12 15.53 -2.77
CA VAL A 120 -0.83 16.50 -3.63
C VAL A 120 -0.73 16.11 -5.10
N VAL A 121 0.47 15.81 -5.59
CA VAL A 121 0.69 15.39 -6.98
C VAL A 121 -0.05 14.09 -7.28
N GLY A 122 0.04 13.10 -6.38
CA GLY A 122 -0.70 11.85 -6.55
C GLY A 122 -2.22 12.06 -6.55
N GLY A 123 -2.74 12.99 -5.76
CA GLY A 123 -4.16 13.39 -5.82
C GLY A 123 -4.52 14.01 -7.17
N ALA A 124 -3.69 14.94 -7.69
CA ALA A 124 -3.88 15.53 -9.01
C ALA A 124 -3.83 14.50 -10.14
N ILE A 125 -2.92 13.52 -10.05
CA ILE A 125 -2.84 12.41 -11.02
C ILE A 125 -4.13 11.57 -11.00
N ILE A 126 -4.70 11.28 -9.82
CA ILE A 126 -5.97 10.56 -9.71
C ILE A 126 -7.09 11.36 -10.38
N LEU A 127 -7.22 12.67 -10.12
CA LEU A 127 -8.24 13.52 -10.76
C LEU A 127 -8.10 13.51 -12.28
N TRP A 128 -6.89 13.66 -12.78
CA TRP A 128 -6.61 13.60 -14.20
C TRP A 128 -6.96 12.24 -14.82
N ALA A 129 -6.59 11.15 -14.16
CA ALA A 129 -6.89 9.81 -14.64
C ALA A 129 -8.39 9.53 -14.67
N GLU A 130 -9.13 9.95 -13.65
CA GLU A 130 -10.60 9.80 -13.61
C GLU A 130 -11.29 10.67 -14.66
N ALA A 131 -10.84 11.92 -14.88
CA ALA A 131 -11.36 12.75 -15.96
C ALA A 131 -11.17 12.07 -17.32
N ARG A 132 -9.96 11.55 -17.59
CA ARG A 132 -9.65 10.81 -18.81
C ARG A 132 -10.50 9.53 -18.98
N GLN A 133 -10.82 8.84 -17.87
CA GLN A 133 -11.70 7.66 -17.94
C GLN A 133 -13.15 8.04 -18.29
N ARG A 134 -13.64 9.18 -17.82
CA ARG A 134 -15.00 9.67 -18.14
C ARG A 134 -15.15 10.08 -19.60
N GLU A 135 -14.08 10.60 -20.22
CA GLU A 135 -14.06 10.99 -21.64
C GLU A 135 -13.89 9.81 -22.57
N ARG A 136 -13.56 8.63 -22.04
CA ARG A 136 -13.28 7.44 -22.84
C ARG A 136 -14.59 6.85 -23.37
N SER A 137 -14.74 6.77 -24.70
CA SER A 137 -15.89 6.17 -25.36
C SER A 137 -15.83 4.63 -25.42
N GLU A 138 -14.64 4.06 -25.30
CA GLU A 138 -14.45 2.61 -25.37
C GLU A 138 -14.39 1.97 -23.97
N PRO A 139 -14.98 0.76 -23.80
CA PRO A 139 -14.91 0.03 -22.55
C PRO A 139 -13.45 -0.34 -22.21
N PRO A 140 -13.14 -0.61 -20.93
CA PRO A 140 -11.82 -1.11 -20.53
C PRO A 140 -11.46 -2.39 -21.28
N ARG A 141 -10.21 -2.51 -21.72
CA ARG A 141 -9.73 -3.65 -22.49
C ARG A 141 -9.59 -4.94 -21.66
N VAL A 142 -9.27 -4.81 -20.39
CA VAL A 142 -9.04 -5.93 -19.46
C VAL A 142 -10.12 -5.92 -18.38
N MET A 143 -11.07 -6.86 -18.49
CA MET A 143 -12.26 -6.96 -17.63
C MET A 143 -12.15 -8.06 -16.55
N SER A 144 -11.05 -8.81 -16.52
CA SER A 144 -10.78 -9.79 -15.46
C SER A 144 -9.29 -9.90 -15.21
N VAL A 145 -8.91 -10.27 -13.97
CA VAL A 145 -7.50 -10.46 -13.60
C VAL A 145 -6.86 -11.59 -14.40
N ASP A 146 -7.64 -12.58 -14.82
CA ASP A 146 -7.17 -13.71 -15.64
C ASP A 146 -6.93 -13.34 -17.11
N ALA A 147 -7.45 -12.21 -17.55
CA ALA A 147 -7.25 -11.69 -18.91
C ALA A 147 -5.99 -10.82 -19.05
N LEU A 148 -5.29 -10.52 -17.95
CA LEU A 148 -4.04 -9.75 -18.01
C LEU A 148 -2.98 -10.49 -18.82
N THR A 149 -2.34 -9.73 -19.73
CA THR A 149 -1.14 -10.19 -20.42
C THR A 149 0.13 -9.87 -19.62
N PRO A 150 1.27 -10.54 -19.90
CA PRO A 150 2.55 -10.17 -19.28
C PRO A 150 2.96 -8.72 -19.52
N LEU A 151 2.58 -8.14 -20.67
CA LEU A 151 2.83 -6.73 -20.96
C LEU A 151 1.98 -5.80 -20.09
N ASP A 152 0.73 -6.15 -19.79
CA ASP A 152 -0.11 -5.40 -18.87
C ASP A 152 0.47 -5.44 -17.46
N ALA A 153 0.89 -6.62 -17.01
CA ALA A 153 1.55 -6.81 -15.73
C ALA A 153 2.82 -5.96 -15.61
N LEU A 154 3.67 -5.95 -16.65
CA LEU A 154 4.87 -5.12 -16.69
C LEU A 154 4.54 -3.62 -16.59
N LYS A 155 3.53 -3.14 -17.33
CA LYS A 155 3.10 -1.73 -17.30
C LYS A 155 2.63 -1.34 -15.89
N VAL A 156 1.84 -2.20 -15.23
CA VAL A 156 1.42 -1.95 -13.82
C VAL A 156 2.63 -1.98 -12.90
N GLY A 157 3.58 -2.89 -13.10
CA GLY A 157 4.83 -2.96 -12.34
C GLY A 157 5.71 -1.72 -12.50
N LEU A 158 5.78 -1.14 -13.71
CA LEU A 158 6.47 0.13 -13.93
C LEU A 158 5.74 1.30 -13.24
N ALA A 159 4.41 1.34 -13.29
CA ALA A 159 3.63 2.31 -12.52
C ALA A 159 3.86 2.16 -11.00
N GLN A 160 4.03 0.93 -10.51
CA GLN A 160 4.35 0.68 -9.10
C GLN A 160 5.65 1.33 -8.64
N CYS A 161 6.61 1.57 -9.54
CA CYS A 161 7.87 2.23 -9.19
C CYS A 161 7.68 3.65 -8.66
N PHE A 162 6.58 4.35 -9.02
CA PHE A 162 6.24 5.64 -8.42
C PHE A 162 5.97 5.54 -6.91
N ALA A 163 5.55 4.38 -6.43
CA ALA A 163 5.33 4.14 -5.01
C ALA A 163 6.61 4.14 -4.16
N LEU A 164 7.79 4.08 -4.78
CA LEU A 164 9.07 4.26 -4.09
C LEU A 164 9.24 5.68 -3.55
N VAL A 165 8.46 6.65 -4.06
CA VAL A 165 8.39 8.00 -3.50
C VAL A 165 7.41 7.98 -2.33
N PRO A 166 7.87 8.23 -1.08
CA PRO A 166 6.99 8.27 0.09
C PRO A 166 5.87 9.30 -0.10
N GLY A 167 4.65 8.93 0.24
CA GLY A 167 3.47 9.77 -0.03
C GLY A 167 2.75 9.45 -1.35
N MET A 168 3.41 8.79 -2.32
CA MET A 168 2.77 8.48 -3.61
C MET A 168 1.69 7.40 -3.52
N SER A 169 1.73 6.49 -2.55
CA SER A 169 0.86 5.33 -2.37
C SER A 169 1.12 4.19 -3.37
N ARG A 170 1.45 3.01 -2.86
CA ARG A 170 1.63 1.79 -3.68
C ARG A 170 0.31 1.42 -4.37
N SER A 171 -0.78 1.32 -3.61
CA SER A 171 -2.12 1.03 -4.14
C SER A 171 -2.57 2.09 -5.15
N GLY A 172 -2.35 3.39 -4.86
CA GLY A 172 -2.65 4.47 -5.79
C GLY A 172 -1.89 4.33 -7.11
N SER A 173 -0.59 4.06 -7.06
CA SER A 173 0.25 3.92 -8.26
C SER A 173 -0.18 2.74 -9.14
N THR A 174 -0.44 1.56 -8.54
CA THR A 174 -0.81 0.36 -9.27
C THR A 174 -2.25 0.40 -9.80
N ILE A 175 -3.19 0.91 -9.02
CA ILE A 175 -4.60 1.03 -9.42
C ILE A 175 -4.72 2.04 -10.56
N ILE A 176 -4.25 3.27 -10.35
CA ILE A 176 -4.38 4.34 -11.34
C ILE A 176 -3.56 4.03 -12.59
N GLY A 177 -2.33 3.53 -12.43
CA GLY A 177 -1.53 3.04 -13.56
C GLY A 177 -2.23 1.96 -14.35
N GLY A 178 -2.81 0.95 -13.68
CA GLY A 178 -3.59 -0.11 -14.32
C GLY A 178 -4.76 0.44 -15.13
N MET A 179 -5.54 1.35 -14.56
CA MET A 179 -6.66 2.00 -15.25
C MET A 179 -6.19 2.78 -16.50
N LEU A 180 -5.11 3.54 -16.39
CA LEU A 180 -4.54 4.30 -17.53
C LEU A 180 -4.06 3.36 -18.66
N PHE A 181 -3.62 2.14 -18.32
CA PHE A 181 -3.23 1.12 -19.29
C PHE A 181 -4.38 0.25 -19.81
N GLY A 182 -5.62 0.56 -19.41
CA GLY A 182 -6.82 -0.05 -19.95
C GLY A 182 -7.39 -1.21 -19.15
N LEU A 183 -6.99 -1.37 -17.88
CA LEU A 183 -7.65 -2.27 -16.96
C LEU A 183 -8.96 -1.63 -16.44
N ASP A 184 -9.99 -2.46 -16.26
CA ASP A 184 -11.16 -2.05 -15.50
C ASP A 184 -10.79 -1.65 -14.07
N ARG A 185 -11.52 -0.71 -13.45
CA ARG A 185 -11.25 -0.18 -12.11
C ARG A 185 -11.17 -1.28 -11.06
N ARG A 186 -12.12 -2.21 -11.08
CA ARG A 186 -12.14 -3.34 -10.16
C ARG A 186 -10.97 -4.28 -10.39
N VAL A 187 -10.66 -4.59 -11.64
CA VAL A 187 -9.52 -5.45 -12.02
C VAL A 187 -8.20 -4.83 -11.58
N ALA A 188 -8.01 -3.52 -11.79
CA ALA A 188 -6.83 -2.80 -11.34
C ALA A 188 -6.68 -2.85 -9.81
N THR A 189 -7.80 -2.71 -9.08
CA THR A 189 -7.82 -2.79 -7.61
C THR A 189 -7.49 -4.20 -7.14
N GLU A 190 -8.13 -5.23 -7.70
CA GLU A 190 -7.85 -6.63 -7.34
C GLU A 190 -6.40 -7.01 -7.65
N PHE A 191 -5.88 -6.65 -8.83
CA PHE A 191 -4.49 -6.95 -9.19
C PHE A 191 -3.50 -6.22 -8.28
N SER A 192 -3.79 -4.97 -7.89
CA SER A 192 -3.01 -4.23 -6.89
C SER A 192 -2.90 -4.98 -5.56
N PHE A 193 -3.99 -5.61 -5.11
CA PHE A 193 -3.98 -6.42 -3.88
C PHE A 193 -3.08 -7.66 -4.01
N PHE A 194 -3.13 -8.36 -5.14
CA PHE A 194 -2.25 -9.50 -5.38
C PHE A 194 -0.78 -9.08 -5.46
N LEU A 195 -0.48 -7.91 -6.03
CA LEU A 195 0.90 -7.37 -6.05
C LEU A 195 1.41 -6.99 -4.67
N ALA A 196 0.52 -6.59 -3.76
CA ALA A 196 0.87 -6.28 -2.38
C ALA A 196 1.46 -7.49 -1.65
N ILE A 197 0.95 -8.69 -1.94
CA ILE A 197 1.36 -9.90 -1.24
C ILE A 197 2.88 -10.13 -1.31
N PRO A 198 3.49 -10.36 -2.48
CA PRO A 198 4.93 -10.64 -2.53
C PRO A 198 5.79 -9.44 -2.06
N ILE A 199 5.34 -8.22 -2.30
CA ILE A 199 6.09 -7.01 -1.91
C ILE A 199 6.13 -6.84 -0.41
N ILE A 200 4.98 -6.90 0.26
CA ILE A 200 4.91 -6.71 1.72
C ILE A 200 5.55 -7.90 2.44
N PHE A 201 5.30 -9.15 2.00
CA PHE A 201 5.99 -10.31 2.56
C PHE A 201 7.51 -10.20 2.42
N GLY A 202 8.00 -9.81 1.24
CA GLY A 202 9.42 -9.61 0.99
C GLY A 202 10.03 -8.50 1.85
N ALA A 203 9.36 -7.35 1.94
CA ALA A 203 9.79 -6.24 2.79
C ALA A 203 9.78 -6.62 4.27
N THR A 204 8.72 -7.29 4.74
CA THR A 204 8.63 -7.77 6.14
C THR A 204 9.75 -8.74 6.46
N LEU A 205 10.00 -9.71 5.58
CA LEU A 205 11.08 -10.69 5.79
C LEU A 205 12.44 -9.99 5.84
N TYR A 206 12.70 -9.08 4.91
CA TYR A 206 13.96 -8.33 4.85
C TYR A 206 14.20 -7.49 6.12
N GLU A 207 13.23 -6.69 6.55
CA GLU A 207 13.36 -5.84 7.74
C GLU A 207 13.40 -6.68 9.03
N THR A 208 12.63 -7.79 9.11
CA THR A 208 12.67 -8.69 10.27
C THR A 208 14.05 -9.34 10.43
N VAL A 209 14.66 -9.79 9.32
CA VAL A 209 16.03 -10.35 9.38
C VAL A 209 17.06 -9.30 9.73
N LYS A 210 16.89 -8.09 9.22
CA LYS A 210 17.82 -6.97 9.46
C LYS A 210 17.76 -6.47 10.91
N ASP A 211 16.57 -6.46 11.49
CA ASP A 211 16.28 -5.84 12.79
C ASP A 211 15.70 -6.86 13.81
N TRP A 212 16.17 -8.12 13.71
CA TRP A 212 15.66 -9.23 14.53
C TRP A 212 15.76 -8.99 16.03
N GLN A 213 16.70 -8.14 16.47
CA GLN A 213 16.91 -7.78 17.89
C GLN A 213 15.75 -6.93 18.46
N ALA A 214 14.94 -6.29 17.61
CA ALA A 214 13.76 -5.55 18.05
C ALA A 214 12.63 -6.47 18.55
N PHE A 215 12.67 -7.76 18.19
CA PHE A 215 11.67 -8.76 18.61
C PHE A 215 12.02 -9.33 20.00
N THR A 216 11.82 -8.54 21.03
CA THR A 216 11.97 -8.95 22.43
C THR A 216 10.66 -9.46 23.01
N VAL A 217 10.72 -10.23 24.10
CA VAL A 217 9.50 -10.71 24.79
C VAL A 217 8.59 -9.54 25.19
N ASP A 218 9.17 -8.41 25.57
CA ASP A 218 8.43 -7.21 25.97
C ASP A 218 7.72 -6.53 24.78
N SER A 219 8.30 -6.57 23.58
CA SER A 219 7.73 -5.98 22.37
C SER A 219 6.68 -6.88 21.68
N LEU A 220 6.73 -8.19 21.87
CA LEU A 220 5.82 -9.15 21.21
C LEU A 220 4.34 -8.85 21.49
N GLY A 221 3.98 -8.48 22.71
CA GLY A 221 2.60 -8.16 23.07
C GLY A 221 2.10 -6.91 22.31
N LEU A 222 2.94 -5.89 22.18
CA LEU A 222 2.63 -4.66 21.45
C LEU A 222 2.48 -4.94 19.94
N PHE A 223 3.43 -5.70 19.38
CA PHE A 223 3.44 -6.07 17.97
C PHE A 223 2.21 -6.92 17.60
N ALA A 224 1.85 -7.90 18.43
CA ALA A 224 0.65 -8.72 18.24
C ALA A 224 -0.63 -7.89 18.25
N LEU A 225 -0.73 -6.93 19.17
CA LEU A 225 -1.90 -6.05 19.27
C LEU A 225 -2.05 -5.16 18.03
N GLY A 226 -0.96 -4.52 17.60
CA GLY A 226 -0.95 -3.70 16.39
C GLY A 226 -1.26 -4.51 15.14
N LEU A 227 -0.67 -5.71 14.99
CA LEU A 227 -0.92 -6.64 13.90
C LEU A 227 -2.40 -7.04 13.81
N VAL A 228 -3.01 -7.40 14.94
CA VAL A 228 -4.44 -7.78 14.96
C VAL A 228 -5.32 -6.59 14.61
N ALA A 229 -5.02 -5.38 15.14
CA ALA A 229 -5.75 -4.17 14.81
C ALA A 229 -5.66 -3.84 13.30
N ALA A 230 -4.46 -3.95 12.73
CA ALA A 230 -4.23 -3.76 11.30
C ALA A 230 -4.96 -4.82 10.45
N PHE A 231 -4.90 -6.09 10.85
CA PHE A 231 -5.62 -7.16 10.16
C PHE A 231 -7.13 -6.90 10.14
N VAL A 232 -7.74 -6.61 11.28
CA VAL A 232 -9.20 -6.41 11.37
C VAL A 232 -9.65 -5.19 10.58
N SER A 233 -8.96 -4.06 10.72
CA SER A 233 -9.29 -2.82 10.01
C SER A 233 -9.04 -2.95 8.49
N ALA A 234 -7.96 -3.61 8.07
CA ALA A 234 -7.68 -3.90 6.68
C ALA A 234 -8.73 -4.83 6.06
N PHE A 235 -9.16 -5.87 6.78
CA PHE A 235 -10.18 -6.79 6.31
C PHE A 235 -11.52 -6.08 6.01
N VAL A 236 -11.93 -5.19 6.90
CA VAL A 236 -13.13 -4.36 6.69
C VAL A 236 -12.91 -3.40 5.51
N CYS A 237 -11.75 -2.73 5.47
CA CYS A 237 -11.40 -1.77 4.44
C CYS A 237 -11.35 -2.39 3.03
N VAL A 238 -10.68 -3.53 2.85
CA VAL A 238 -10.56 -4.23 1.57
C VAL A 238 -11.94 -4.62 1.03
N ARG A 239 -12.79 -5.20 1.86
CA ARG A 239 -14.16 -5.55 1.47
C ARG A 239 -15.02 -4.33 1.11
N TRP A 240 -14.88 -3.28 1.89
CA TRP A 240 -15.56 -2.03 1.60
C TRP A 240 -15.08 -1.43 0.28
N LEU A 241 -13.77 -1.36 0.05
CA LEU A 241 -13.19 -0.80 -1.16
C LEU A 241 -13.64 -1.56 -2.42
N LEU A 242 -13.65 -2.89 -2.39
CA LEU A 242 -14.12 -3.70 -3.52
C LEU A 242 -15.59 -3.43 -3.88
N ARG A 243 -16.44 -3.16 -2.89
CA ARG A 243 -17.83 -2.76 -3.12
C ARG A 243 -17.91 -1.32 -3.62
N TYR A 244 -17.10 -0.44 -3.06
CA TYR A 244 -17.06 0.97 -3.43
C TYR A 244 -16.67 1.18 -4.89
N VAL A 245 -15.58 0.56 -5.35
CA VAL A 245 -15.07 0.71 -6.72
C VAL A 245 -15.97 0.10 -7.79
N ALA A 246 -16.93 -0.74 -7.41
CA ALA A 246 -17.92 -1.27 -8.33
C ALA A 246 -18.92 -0.21 -8.83
N THR A 247 -19.13 0.87 -8.06
CA THR A 247 -20.14 1.89 -8.33
C THR A 247 -19.62 3.33 -8.25
N HIS A 248 -18.41 3.54 -7.72
CA HIS A 248 -17.82 4.86 -7.50
C HIS A 248 -16.44 4.96 -8.13
N ASP A 249 -16.02 6.20 -8.36
CA ASP A 249 -14.67 6.53 -8.82
C ASP A 249 -13.72 6.91 -7.66
N PHE A 250 -12.46 7.18 -7.98
CA PHE A 250 -11.45 7.52 -6.98
C PHE A 250 -11.34 9.03 -6.67
N THR A 251 -12.25 9.86 -7.18
CA THR A 251 -12.23 11.33 -7.02
C THR A 251 -12.21 11.76 -5.54
N VAL A 252 -12.96 11.07 -4.68
CA VAL A 252 -13.00 11.37 -3.22
C VAL A 252 -11.62 11.18 -2.60
N PHE A 253 -10.92 10.11 -2.94
CA PHE A 253 -9.56 9.86 -2.43
C PHE A 253 -8.55 10.87 -2.96
N ALA A 254 -8.74 11.37 -4.17
CA ALA A 254 -7.88 12.40 -4.74
C ALA A 254 -7.97 13.71 -3.95
N TRP A 255 -9.18 14.18 -3.67
CA TRP A 255 -9.39 15.38 -2.85
C TRP A 255 -8.90 15.20 -1.42
N TYR A 256 -9.15 14.02 -0.85
CA TYR A 256 -8.61 13.68 0.48
C TYR A 256 -7.08 13.79 0.50
N ARG A 257 -6.38 13.24 -0.48
CA ARG A 257 -4.91 13.31 -0.58
C ARG A 257 -4.41 14.76 -0.70
N ILE A 258 -5.07 15.58 -1.52
CA ILE A 258 -4.70 16.99 -1.69
C ILE A 258 -4.86 17.73 -0.35
N ALA A 259 -6.02 17.57 0.31
CA ALA A 259 -6.26 18.20 1.60
C ALA A 259 -5.28 17.71 2.67
N PHE A 260 -5.02 16.40 2.73
CA PHE A 260 -4.09 15.81 3.68
C PHE A 260 -2.64 16.25 3.40
N GLY A 261 -2.22 16.33 2.13
CA GLY A 261 -0.91 16.84 1.76
C GLY A 261 -0.70 18.31 2.15
N LEU A 262 -1.71 19.16 1.96
CA LEU A 262 -1.67 20.53 2.43
C LEU A 262 -1.61 20.63 3.96
N PHE A 263 -2.36 19.78 4.66
CA PHE A 263 -2.29 19.66 6.11
C PHE A 263 -0.89 19.27 6.59
N VAL A 264 -0.25 18.27 5.96
CA VAL A 264 1.12 17.82 6.27
C VAL A 264 2.12 18.98 6.07
N LEU A 265 1.97 19.79 5.02
CA LEU A 265 2.82 20.97 4.83
C LEU A 265 2.64 21.98 5.97
N LEU A 266 1.39 22.31 6.32
CA LEU A 266 1.10 23.27 7.38
C LEU A 266 1.69 22.83 8.72
N VAL A 267 1.48 21.58 9.10
CA VAL A 267 1.96 21.04 10.38
C VAL A 267 3.49 20.83 10.35
N GLY A 268 4.05 20.47 9.21
CA GLY A 268 5.50 20.38 9.02
C GLY A 268 6.23 21.73 9.20
N TYR A 269 5.63 22.81 8.68
CA TYR A 269 6.17 24.17 8.86
C TYR A 269 5.98 24.72 10.27
N SER A 270 4.93 24.32 10.99
CA SER A 270 4.69 24.77 12.37
C SER A 270 5.66 24.18 13.40
N GLY A 271 6.48 23.19 13.03
CA GLY A 271 7.37 22.47 13.92
C GLY A 271 6.66 21.49 14.88
N TRP A 272 5.37 21.22 14.66
CA TRP A 272 4.62 20.27 15.49
C TRP A 272 4.88 18.81 15.13
N LEU A 273 5.44 18.54 13.96
CA LEU A 273 5.83 17.21 13.52
C LEU A 273 7.33 16.98 13.74
N ASN A 274 7.67 16.05 14.61
CA ASN A 274 9.01 15.51 14.70
C ASN A 274 9.22 14.48 13.60
N TRP A 275 9.87 14.89 12.52
CA TRP A 275 10.31 14.01 11.47
C TRP A 275 11.68 13.45 11.86
N ALA A 276 11.70 12.33 12.52
CA ALA A 276 12.94 11.61 12.85
C ALA A 276 13.20 10.49 11.85
#